data_570d8c0731ea2ed0ce89e5674b8bccb7
#
_entry.id   570d8c0731ea2ed0ce89e5674b8bccb7
#
_cell.length_a   1.000
_cell.length_b   1.000
_cell.length_c   1.000
_cell.angle_alpha   90.00
_cell.angle_beta   90.00
_cell.angle_gamma   90.00
#
_symmetry.space_group_name_H-M   'P 1'
#
loop_
_entity.id
_entity.type
_entity.pdbx_description
1 polymer ?
#
loop_
_entity_poly.entity_id
_entity_poly.type
_entity_poly.pdbx_seq_one_letter_code
_entity_poly.pdbx_strand_id
1 'polypeptide(L)'
;MKKKIIFILLCFFLLFTSHILGRETLLDNLNEAKLETILEKCADYCEKIRSLALYFVCKEKIIEEQYAKIPRSKEGLFISHEMINGPYKISVGFGPGVEGVNRYVYDYQLIRRPYTNKVMEKRILLKENDKKKNVKDAELKTRFHHSQLFLAPVAFFGRSNQVDYDYKIIGREKHYVDEEIVIEAIPRPHARGDKMHGKAWISEEDYSITKIEWTSDSVDNMDAIEIEANFLNARPEIKCSVEFKHRIKDIRFPNKYSLIEAYYHNNRRLYNRTETRVKYDDYQFFTVSTEVKGDGAY
;
A
#
# COMPACT_ATOMS: atom_id res chain seq x y z
N MET A 1 1.27 48.49 -47.45
CA MET A 1 1.47 47.03 -47.48
C MET A 1 1.85 46.45 -46.10
N LYS A 2 2.83 47.00 -45.35
CA LYS A 2 3.26 46.43 -44.05
C LYS A 2 2.19 46.24 -42.97
N LYS A 3 1.22 47.17 -42.84
CA LYS A 3 0.14 47.08 -41.86
C LYS A 3 -0.86 45.91 -42.09
N LYS A 4 -1.12 45.55 -43.37
CA LYS A 4 -2.00 44.43 -43.70
C LYS A 4 -1.39 43.08 -43.41
N ILE A 5 -0.05 42.96 -43.57
CA ILE A 5 0.69 41.71 -43.27
C ILE A 5 0.73 41.46 -41.79
N ILE A 6 0.91 42.49 -40.95
CA ILE A 6 0.91 42.38 -39.49
C ILE A 6 -0.48 41.94 -38.98
N PHE A 7 -1.56 42.45 -39.54
CA PHE A 7 -2.92 42.06 -39.16
C PHE A 7 -3.26 40.60 -39.52
N ILE A 8 -2.78 40.12 -40.68
CA ILE A 8 -2.97 38.73 -41.10
C ILE A 8 -2.19 37.79 -40.21
N LEU A 9 -0.93 38.13 -39.83
CA LEU A 9 -0.12 37.36 -38.88
C LEU A 9 -0.76 37.30 -37.48
N LEU A 10 -1.33 38.41 -37.00
CA LEU A 10 -2.02 38.46 -35.71
C LEU A 10 -3.30 37.59 -35.69
N CYS A 11 -4.10 37.59 -36.76
CA CYS A 11 -5.25 36.70 -36.88
C CYS A 11 -4.87 35.24 -36.97
N PHE A 12 -3.78 34.91 -37.66
CA PHE A 12 -3.26 33.54 -37.71
C PHE A 12 -2.78 33.05 -36.32
N PHE A 13 -2.10 33.94 -35.59
CA PHE A 13 -1.66 33.63 -34.21
C PHE A 13 -2.82 33.41 -33.26
N LEU A 14 -3.88 34.23 -33.33
CA LEU A 14 -5.10 34.08 -32.54
C LEU A 14 -5.88 32.80 -32.86
N LEU A 15 -5.95 32.43 -34.15
CA LEU A 15 -6.60 31.17 -34.56
C LEU A 15 -5.78 29.94 -34.14
N PHE A 16 -4.44 30.02 -34.15
CA PHE A 16 -3.59 28.92 -33.69
C PHE A 16 -3.68 28.73 -32.18
N THR A 17 -3.72 29.80 -31.38
CA THR A 17 -3.83 29.73 -29.93
C THR A 17 -5.21 29.20 -29.50
N SER A 18 -6.29 29.59 -30.19
CA SER A 18 -7.63 29.06 -29.89
C SER A 18 -7.79 27.57 -30.24
N HIS A 19 -7.07 27.09 -31.26
CA HIS A 19 -7.07 25.68 -31.65
C HIS A 19 -6.30 24.80 -30.64
N ILE A 20 -5.22 25.32 -30.07
CA ILE A 20 -4.42 24.63 -29.04
C ILE A 20 -5.23 24.56 -27.74
N LEU A 21 -5.80 25.68 -27.27
CA LEU A 21 -6.64 25.71 -26.07
C LEU A 21 -7.87 24.79 -26.18
N GLY A 22 -8.54 24.79 -27.34
CA GLY A 22 -9.69 23.91 -27.55
C GLY A 22 -9.35 22.42 -27.56
N ARG A 23 -8.14 22.06 -27.94
CA ARG A 23 -7.68 20.67 -27.94
C ARG A 23 -7.27 20.18 -26.53
N GLU A 24 -6.66 21.04 -25.73
CA GLU A 24 -6.33 20.72 -24.32
C GLU A 24 -7.60 20.52 -23.50
N THR A 25 -8.58 21.42 -23.61
CA THR A 25 -9.86 21.28 -22.87
C THR A 25 -10.66 20.06 -23.28
N LEU A 26 -10.62 19.64 -24.54
CA LEU A 26 -11.27 18.40 -25.01
C LEU A 26 -10.57 17.15 -24.46
N LEU A 27 -9.25 17.14 -24.41
CA LEU A 27 -8.46 16.03 -23.84
C LEU A 27 -8.67 15.91 -22.33
N ASP A 28 -8.74 17.05 -21.63
CA ASP A 28 -8.99 17.08 -20.20
C ASP A 28 -10.39 16.55 -19.88
N ASN A 29 -11.42 16.99 -20.60
CA ASN A 29 -12.79 16.50 -20.44
C ASN A 29 -12.92 14.99 -20.73
N LEU A 30 -12.20 14.47 -21.74
CA LEU A 30 -12.19 13.04 -22.05
C LEU A 30 -11.49 12.22 -20.94
N ASN A 31 -10.42 12.76 -20.37
CA ASN A 31 -9.72 12.13 -19.25
C ASN A 31 -10.56 12.14 -17.98
N GLU A 32 -11.28 13.22 -17.71
CA GLU A 32 -12.17 13.36 -16.57
C GLU A 32 -13.35 12.38 -16.67
N ALA A 33 -14.05 12.33 -17.80
CA ALA A 33 -15.13 11.37 -18.03
C ALA A 33 -14.66 9.91 -17.93
N LYS A 34 -13.44 9.63 -18.39
CA LYS A 34 -12.82 8.31 -18.22
C LYS A 34 -12.52 8.00 -16.75
N LEU A 35 -12.01 8.96 -16.00
CA LEU A 35 -11.71 8.83 -14.58
C LEU A 35 -12.97 8.52 -13.77
N GLU A 36 -14.06 9.27 -13.99
CA GLU A 36 -15.36 9.02 -13.34
C GLU A 36 -15.84 7.59 -13.57
N THR A 37 -15.77 7.12 -14.82
CA THR A 37 -16.14 5.73 -15.15
C THR A 37 -15.30 4.71 -14.41
N ILE A 38 -13.98 4.92 -14.30
CA ILE A 38 -13.08 4.04 -13.58
C ILE A 38 -13.43 4.04 -12.09
N LEU A 39 -13.64 5.22 -11.49
CA LEU A 39 -13.98 5.35 -10.07
C LEU A 39 -15.31 4.66 -9.74
N GLU A 40 -16.31 4.76 -10.61
CA GLU A 40 -17.58 4.03 -10.43
C GLU A 40 -17.36 2.51 -10.44
N LYS A 41 -16.61 1.99 -11.42
CA LYS A 41 -16.27 0.55 -11.49
C LYS A 41 -15.45 0.08 -10.29
N CYS A 42 -14.50 0.89 -9.82
CA CYS A 42 -13.76 0.60 -8.60
C CYS A 42 -14.66 0.58 -7.37
N ALA A 43 -15.65 1.47 -7.28
CA ALA A 43 -16.64 1.46 -6.20
C ALA A 43 -17.47 0.16 -6.20
N ASP A 44 -17.95 -0.27 -7.37
CA ASP A 44 -18.67 -1.54 -7.51
C ASP A 44 -17.80 -2.75 -7.10
N TYR A 45 -16.52 -2.74 -7.48
CA TYR A 45 -15.56 -3.73 -7.03
C TYR A 45 -15.37 -3.71 -5.50
N CYS A 46 -15.30 -2.53 -4.89
CA CYS A 46 -15.20 -2.37 -3.43
C CYS A 46 -16.42 -2.91 -2.68
N GLU A 47 -17.63 -2.81 -3.24
CA GLU A 47 -18.82 -3.43 -2.63
C GLU A 47 -18.75 -4.96 -2.64
N LYS A 48 -18.19 -5.57 -3.70
CA LYS A 48 -17.91 -7.02 -3.72
C LYS A 48 -16.92 -7.41 -2.62
N ILE A 49 -15.83 -6.62 -2.44
CA ILE A 49 -14.88 -6.84 -1.35
C ILE A 49 -15.60 -6.80 0.00
N ARG A 50 -16.40 -5.78 0.27
CA ARG A 50 -17.14 -5.65 1.54
C ARG A 50 -18.03 -6.84 1.85
N SER A 51 -18.67 -7.41 0.85
CA SER A 51 -19.58 -8.54 1.01
C SER A 51 -18.86 -9.85 1.36
N LEU A 52 -17.62 -10.04 0.89
CA LEU A 52 -16.84 -11.27 1.04
C LEU A 52 -15.72 -11.18 2.10
N ALA A 53 -15.44 -9.98 2.61
CA ALA A 53 -14.30 -9.70 3.50
C ALA A 53 -14.28 -10.49 4.82
N LEU A 54 -15.37 -11.13 5.21
CA LEU A 54 -15.57 -11.68 6.55
C LEU A 54 -15.60 -13.21 6.60
N TYR A 55 -15.33 -13.88 5.50
CA TYR A 55 -15.54 -15.32 5.39
C TYR A 55 -14.27 -16.08 5.04
N PHE A 56 -13.11 -15.59 5.50
CA PHE A 56 -11.85 -16.29 5.29
C PHE A 56 -10.95 -16.28 6.52
N VAL A 57 -10.05 -17.26 6.55
CA VAL A 57 -8.84 -17.28 7.38
C VAL A 57 -7.65 -17.48 6.45
N CYS A 58 -6.54 -16.84 6.73
CA CYS A 58 -5.30 -17.07 5.99
C CYS A 58 -4.08 -17.09 6.92
N LYS A 59 -2.94 -17.53 6.38
CA LYS A 59 -1.65 -17.39 7.07
C LYS A 59 -1.04 -16.04 6.73
N GLU A 60 -0.71 -15.28 7.78
CA GLU A 60 0.07 -14.04 7.71
C GLU A 60 1.48 -14.35 8.19
N LYS A 61 2.46 -14.40 7.26
CA LYS A 61 3.86 -14.71 7.52
C LYS A 61 4.67 -13.43 7.44
N ILE A 62 5.26 -13.02 8.54
CA ILE A 62 5.98 -11.76 8.67
C ILE A 62 7.46 -12.03 8.87
N ILE A 63 8.30 -11.31 8.13
CA ILE A 63 9.73 -11.20 8.33
C ILE A 63 10.03 -9.72 8.53
N GLU A 64 10.59 -9.37 9.68
CA GLU A 64 11.07 -8.03 9.97
C GLU A 64 12.59 -8.09 10.17
N GLU A 65 13.32 -7.35 9.34
CA GLU A 65 14.75 -7.17 9.43
C GLU A 65 15.03 -5.79 10.04
N GLN A 66 15.82 -5.77 11.11
CA GLN A 66 16.27 -4.55 11.76
C GLN A 66 17.76 -4.38 11.49
N TYR A 67 18.16 -3.20 11.12
CA TYR A 67 19.54 -2.89 10.76
C TYR A 67 20.18 -2.00 11.83
N ALA A 68 21.44 -2.24 12.11
CA ALA A 68 22.22 -1.47 13.07
C ALA A 68 22.34 -0.01 12.63
N LYS A 69 22.26 0.91 13.59
CA LYS A 69 22.54 2.33 13.35
C LYS A 69 24.02 2.49 12.95
N ILE A 70 24.27 3.31 11.93
CA ILE A 70 25.64 3.69 11.57
C ILE A 70 26.15 4.71 12.60
N PRO A 71 27.21 4.40 13.38
CA PRO A 71 27.82 5.39 14.25
C PRO A 71 28.45 6.52 13.43
N ARG A 72 28.21 7.78 13.79
CA ARG A 72 28.77 8.97 13.11
C ARG A 72 30.29 8.96 12.92
N SER A 73 31.04 8.18 13.73
CA SER A 73 32.49 8.13 13.72
C SER A 73 33.11 7.10 12.78
N LYS A 74 32.30 6.29 12.07
CA LYS A 74 32.78 5.20 11.20
C LYS A 74 32.03 5.18 9.87
N GLU A 75 32.17 6.21 9.08
CA GLU A 75 31.84 6.15 7.66
C GLU A 75 32.78 5.14 6.98
N GLY A 76 32.26 3.98 6.59
CA GLY A 76 32.84 3.17 5.55
C GLY A 76 33.27 1.74 5.83
N LEU A 77 33.44 1.26 7.04
CA LEU A 77 33.89 -0.12 7.24
C LEU A 77 33.13 -0.82 8.37
N PHE A 78 32.27 -1.80 8.01
CA PHE A 78 31.71 -2.75 8.97
C PHE A 78 32.35 -4.12 8.77
N ILE A 79 32.88 -4.66 9.85
CA ILE A 79 33.34 -6.05 9.90
C ILE A 79 32.21 -6.83 10.57
N SER A 80 31.47 -7.62 9.81
CA SER A 80 30.55 -8.60 10.38
C SER A 80 31.31 -9.89 10.65
N HIS A 81 31.19 -10.37 11.88
CA HIS A 81 31.70 -11.68 12.25
C HIS A 81 30.53 -12.66 12.23
N GLU A 82 30.41 -13.44 11.19
CA GLU A 82 29.52 -14.60 11.18
C GLU A 82 30.27 -15.84 11.63
N MET A 83 29.90 -16.39 12.78
CA MET A 83 30.23 -17.76 13.16
C MET A 83 29.21 -18.71 12.54
N ILE A 84 29.48 -19.24 11.37
CA ILE A 84 28.82 -20.41 10.84
C ILE A 84 29.85 -21.54 10.81
N ASN A 85 29.63 -22.61 11.55
CA ASN A 85 30.32 -23.89 11.60
C ASN A 85 31.47 -24.05 10.59
N GLY A 86 32.66 -23.45 10.87
CA GLY A 86 33.81 -23.53 9.98
C GLY A 86 34.76 -22.35 10.12
N PRO A 87 35.91 -22.35 9.41
CA PRO A 87 36.93 -21.30 9.54
C PRO A 87 36.34 -19.93 9.21
N TYR A 88 36.71 -18.96 10.03
CA TYR A 88 36.25 -17.57 9.99
C TYR A 88 36.14 -17.01 8.56
N LYS A 89 34.94 -16.70 8.10
CA LYS A 89 34.73 -15.82 6.94
C LYS A 89 34.62 -14.39 7.43
N ILE A 90 35.63 -13.60 7.18
CA ILE A 90 35.54 -12.15 7.33
C ILE A 90 34.92 -11.64 6.05
N SER A 91 33.63 -11.23 6.05
CA SER A 91 33.06 -10.48 4.96
C SER A 91 33.19 -8.99 5.26
N VAL A 92 34.01 -8.31 4.48
CA VAL A 92 34.09 -6.85 4.49
C VAL A 92 32.95 -6.34 3.62
N GLY A 93 31.85 -5.89 4.24
CA GLY A 93 30.72 -5.29 3.57
C GLY A 93 30.67 -3.79 3.82
N PHE A 94 30.34 -3.03 2.77
CA PHE A 94 30.00 -1.61 2.91
C PHE A 94 28.50 -1.52 3.18
N GLY A 95 28.13 -1.23 4.41
CA GLY A 95 26.73 -1.02 4.79
C GLY A 95 26.42 -1.55 6.20
N PRO A 96 25.30 -1.12 6.81
CA PRO A 96 24.88 -1.68 8.10
C PRO A 96 24.50 -3.15 7.92
N GLY A 97 25.05 -3.99 8.78
CA GLY A 97 24.64 -5.38 8.91
C GLY A 97 23.23 -5.49 9.50
N VAL A 98 22.54 -6.60 9.21
CA VAL A 98 21.29 -6.92 9.89
C VAL A 98 21.58 -7.18 11.36
N GLU A 99 20.99 -6.36 12.27
CA GLU A 99 21.14 -6.49 13.72
C GLU A 99 20.25 -7.60 14.27
N GLY A 100 19.08 -7.77 13.68
CA GLY A 100 18.12 -8.78 14.07
C GLY A 100 17.12 -9.12 12.99
N VAL A 101 16.65 -10.36 12.98
CA VAL A 101 15.57 -10.83 12.12
C VAL A 101 14.50 -11.46 12.99
N ASN A 102 13.31 -10.90 12.97
CA ASN A 102 12.14 -11.45 13.62
C ASN A 102 11.23 -12.13 12.59
N ARG A 103 10.72 -13.30 12.93
CA ARG A 103 9.80 -14.08 12.10
C ARG A 103 8.57 -14.42 12.89
N TYR A 104 7.39 -14.08 12.33
CA TYR A 104 6.11 -14.39 12.93
C TYR A 104 5.21 -15.11 11.92
N VAL A 105 4.41 -16.04 12.41
CA VAL A 105 3.35 -16.67 11.64
C VAL A 105 2.07 -16.58 12.45
N TYR A 106 1.06 -15.96 11.85
CA TYR A 106 -0.28 -15.83 12.44
C TYR A 106 -1.31 -16.56 11.59
N ASP A 107 -2.35 -17.08 12.25
CA ASP A 107 -3.66 -17.22 11.64
C ASP A 107 -4.33 -15.85 11.69
N TYR A 108 -4.72 -15.34 10.54
CA TYR A 108 -5.31 -14.01 10.39
C TYR A 108 -6.71 -14.11 9.80
N GLN A 109 -7.63 -13.35 10.36
CA GLN A 109 -8.99 -13.22 9.85
C GLN A 109 -9.57 -11.84 10.13
N LEU A 110 -10.52 -11.42 9.30
CA LEU A 110 -11.41 -10.30 9.56
C LEU A 110 -12.73 -10.82 10.11
N ILE A 111 -13.21 -10.19 11.17
CA ILE A 111 -14.51 -10.50 11.73
C ILE A 111 -15.34 -9.24 11.90
N ARG A 112 -16.66 -9.38 11.82
CA ARG A 112 -17.59 -8.30 12.13
C ARG A 112 -17.99 -8.39 13.59
N ARG A 113 -17.85 -7.28 14.32
CA ARG A 113 -18.36 -7.22 15.70
C ARG A 113 -19.87 -7.35 15.69
N PRO A 114 -20.45 -8.25 16.50
CA PRO A 114 -21.89 -8.24 16.73
C PRO A 114 -22.32 -6.86 17.21
N TYR A 115 -23.47 -6.38 16.74
CA TYR A 115 -24.13 -5.12 17.13
C TYR A 115 -23.53 -3.81 16.63
N THR A 116 -22.26 -3.76 16.21
CA THR A 116 -21.63 -2.48 15.80
C THR A 116 -21.33 -2.40 14.30
N ASN A 117 -21.47 -3.49 13.58
CA ASN A 117 -21.11 -3.62 12.17
C ASN A 117 -19.63 -3.28 11.85
N LYS A 118 -18.80 -3.04 12.88
CA LYS A 118 -17.38 -2.74 12.72
C LYS A 118 -16.59 -3.99 12.40
N VAL A 119 -15.75 -3.88 11.39
CA VAL A 119 -14.78 -4.94 11.05
C VAL A 119 -13.58 -4.81 11.96
N MET A 120 -13.09 -5.91 12.46
CA MET A 120 -11.88 -6.00 13.28
C MET A 120 -11.03 -7.19 12.84
N GLU A 121 -9.75 -7.07 13.06
CA GLU A 121 -8.80 -8.14 12.83
C GLU A 121 -8.70 -9.04 14.05
N LYS A 122 -8.54 -10.34 13.77
CA LYS A 122 -8.12 -11.31 14.77
C LYS A 122 -6.89 -12.04 14.29
N ARG A 123 -5.96 -12.22 15.22
CA ARG A 123 -4.72 -12.96 14.99
C ARG A 123 -4.52 -14.00 16.08
N ILE A 124 -4.07 -15.18 15.67
CA ILE A 124 -3.54 -16.20 16.58
C ILE A 124 -2.07 -16.38 16.20
N LEU A 125 -1.15 -16.04 17.11
CA LEU A 125 0.26 -16.25 16.88
C LEU A 125 0.59 -17.74 16.94
N LEU A 126 1.00 -18.33 15.83
CA LEU A 126 1.32 -19.75 15.69
C LEU A 126 2.82 -20.03 15.83
N LYS A 127 3.67 -19.11 15.38
CA LYS A 127 5.14 -19.22 15.47
C LYS A 127 5.77 -17.86 15.71
N GLU A 128 6.85 -17.85 16.48
CA GLU A 128 7.72 -16.72 16.72
C GLU A 128 9.18 -17.21 16.67
N ASN A 129 9.96 -16.71 15.71
CA ASN A 129 11.35 -17.13 15.49
C ASN A 129 11.48 -18.66 15.47
N ASP A 130 10.65 -19.29 14.63
CA ASP A 130 10.52 -20.75 14.42
C ASP A 130 10.02 -21.55 15.64
N LYS A 131 9.83 -20.94 16.80
CA LYS A 131 9.25 -21.58 17.97
C LYS A 131 7.72 -21.60 17.87
N LYS A 132 7.11 -22.76 18.05
CA LYS A 132 5.65 -22.92 18.10
C LYS A 132 5.06 -22.10 19.24
N LYS A 133 3.96 -21.44 18.96
CA LYS A 133 3.14 -20.64 19.87
C LYS A 133 1.66 -21.01 19.68
N ASN A 134 0.81 -20.53 20.55
CA ASN A 134 -0.66 -20.57 20.40
C ASN A 134 -1.24 -19.43 21.24
N VAL A 135 -0.97 -18.19 20.81
CA VAL A 135 -1.45 -17.00 21.54
C VAL A 135 -2.62 -16.43 20.77
N LYS A 136 -3.82 -16.54 21.38
CA LYS A 136 -5.05 -15.97 20.83
C LYS A 136 -5.08 -14.46 21.01
N ASP A 137 -5.78 -13.77 20.11
CA ASP A 137 -5.95 -12.30 20.10
C ASP A 137 -4.59 -11.58 20.20
N ALA A 138 -3.59 -12.13 19.48
CA ALA A 138 -2.23 -11.63 19.50
C ALA A 138 -2.13 -10.30 18.72
N GLU A 139 -1.41 -9.36 19.30
CA GLU A 139 -1.03 -8.11 18.65
C GLU A 139 0.16 -8.31 17.70
N LEU A 140 0.29 -7.41 16.73
CA LEU A 140 1.49 -7.35 15.89
C LEU A 140 2.69 -6.88 16.73
N LYS A 141 3.82 -7.55 16.56
CA LYS A 141 5.08 -7.24 17.27
C LYS A 141 6.08 -6.47 16.40
N THR A 142 5.67 -6.08 15.21
CA THR A 142 6.49 -5.32 14.28
C THR A 142 6.59 -3.84 14.68
N ARG A 143 7.66 -3.17 14.26
CA ARG A 143 7.88 -1.74 14.51
C ARG A 143 6.74 -0.87 13.95
N PHE A 144 6.25 -1.21 12.76
CA PHE A 144 5.09 -0.56 12.13
C PHE A 144 3.93 -1.52 12.10
N HIS A 145 2.79 -1.05 12.57
CA HIS A 145 1.58 -1.84 12.52
C HIS A 145 0.89 -1.61 11.17
N HIS A 146 0.41 -2.69 10.59
CA HIS A 146 -0.48 -2.63 9.44
C HIS A 146 -1.83 -3.22 9.86
N SER A 147 -2.89 -2.64 9.36
CA SER A 147 -4.25 -3.09 9.68
C SER A 147 -5.14 -3.13 8.45
N GLN A 148 -6.05 -4.10 8.44
CA GLN A 148 -7.13 -4.23 7.47
C GLN A 148 -6.69 -4.07 6.00
N LEU A 149 -5.51 -4.56 5.64
CA LEU A 149 -4.95 -4.43 4.29
C LEU A 149 -5.91 -4.94 3.20
N PHE A 150 -6.71 -5.96 3.51
CA PHE A 150 -7.73 -6.46 2.62
C PHE A 150 -8.79 -5.40 2.26
N LEU A 151 -9.06 -4.47 3.18
CA LEU A 151 -10.01 -3.37 2.98
C LEU A 151 -9.36 -2.08 2.44
N ALA A 152 -8.05 -2.07 2.20
CA ALA A 152 -7.37 -0.91 1.65
C ALA A 152 -7.98 -0.41 0.32
N PRO A 153 -8.39 -1.27 -0.63
CA PRO A 153 -9.11 -0.82 -1.81
C PRO A 153 -10.40 -0.06 -1.48
N VAL A 154 -11.12 -0.53 -0.45
CA VAL A 154 -12.38 0.11 -0.01
C VAL A 154 -12.10 1.47 0.63
N ALA A 155 -11.00 1.61 1.38
CA ALA A 155 -10.60 2.89 1.97
C ALA A 155 -10.29 3.94 0.89
N PHE A 156 -9.68 3.53 -0.22
CA PHE A 156 -9.34 4.43 -1.34
C PHE A 156 -10.52 4.68 -2.28
N PHE A 157 -11.26 3.65 -2.68
CA PHE A 157 -12.21 3.70 -3.81
C PHE A 157 -13.65 3.38 -3.44
N GLY A 158 -13.93 3.07 -2.17
CA GLY A 158 -15.32 2.84 -1.73
C GLY A 158 -16.18 4.07 -1.99
N ARG A 159 -17.40 3.88 -2.51
CA ARG A 159 -18.32 4.96 -2.94
C ARG A 159 -18.46 6.08 -1.91
N SER A 160 -18.58 5.73 -0.63
CA SER A 160 -18.68 6.69 0.47
C SER A 160 -17.37 7.44 0.78
N ASN A 161 -16.23 6.91 0.36
CA ASN A 161 -14.92 7.49 0.63
C ASN A 161 -14.43 8.38 -0.52
N GLN A 162 -14.93 8.17 -1.74
CA GLN A 162 -14.50 8.94 -2.91
C GLN A 162 -14.70 10.44 -2.75
N VAL A 163 -15.69 10.87 -1.96
CA VAL A 163 -15.95 12.29 -1.70
C VAL A 163 -14.82 12.99 -0.91
N ASP A 164 -14.00 12.21 -0.23
CA ASP A 164 -12.89 12.69 0.60
C ASP A 164 -11.58 12.84 -0.17
N TYR A 165 -11.52 12.43 -1.44
CA TYR A 165 -10.30 12.43 -2.25
C TYR A 165 -10.45 13.20 -3.54
N ASP A 166 -9.34 13.76 -3.99
CA ASP A 166 -9.08 14.15 -5.37
C ASP A 166 -8.29 13.04 -6.06
N TYR A 167 -8.74 12.62 -7.25
CA TYR A 167 -8.11 11.54 -8.01
C TYR A 167 -7.51 12.06 -9.29
N LYS A 168 -6.37 11.47 -9.67
CA LYS A 168 -5.70 11.77 -10.93
C LYS A 168 -5.14 10.51 -11.57
N ILE A 169 -5.41 10.30 -12.85
CA ILE A 169 -4.70 9.30 -13.64
C ILE A 169 -3.28 9.83 -13.88
N ILE A 170 -2.27 9.14 -13.36
CA ILE A 170 -0.86 9.55 -13.48
C ILE A 170 -0.08 8.71 -14.48
N GLY A 171 -0.64 7.59 -14.94
CA GLY A 171 0.02 6.76 -15.92
C GLY A 171 -0.73 5.48 -16.24
N ARG A 172 -0.08 4.69 -17.09
CA ARG A 172 -0.43 3.30 -17.40
C ARG A 172 0.83 2.49 -17.36
N GLU A 173 0.74 1.33 -16.78
CA GLU A 173 1.84 0.37 -16.70
C GLU A 173 1.38 -0.96 -17.25
N LYS A 174 2.28 -1.66 -17.92
CA LYS A 174 2.04 -3.02 -18.38
C LYS A 174 2.73 -3.97 -17.43
N HIS A 175 1.96 -4.77 -16.72
CA HIS A 175 2.49 -5.78 -15.83
C HIS A 175 2.21 -7.17 -16.42
N TYR A 176 3.26 -7.83 -16.96
CA TYR A 176 3.16 -9.10 -17.71
C TYR A 176 2.22 -9.01 -18.92
N VAL A 177 0.96 -9.38 -18.76
CA VAL A 177 -0.06 -9.42 -19.83
C VAL A 177 -1.13 -8.36 -19.61
N ASP A 178 -1.31 -7.93 -18.36
CA ASP A 178 -2.37 -7.00 -17.95
C ASP A 178 -1.91 -5.55 -18.11
N GLU A 179 -2.77 -4.71 -18.66
CA GLU A 179 -2.60 -3.25 -18.64
C GLU A 179 -3.26 -2.69 -17.37
N GLU A 180 -2.52 -1.86 -16.66
CA GLU A 180 -2.94 -1.26 -15.40
C GLU A 180 -2.97 0.25 -15.52
N ILE A 181 -4.04 0.85 -15.04
CA ILE A 181 -4.15 2.30 -14.88
C ILE A 181 -3.61 2.66 -13.50
N VAL A 182 -2.71 3.65 -13.44
CA VAL A 182 -2.19 4.15 -12.17
C VAL A 182 -2.94 5.41 -11.80
N ILE A 183 -3.62 5.37 -10.66
CA ILE A 183 -4.37 6.50 -10.10
C ILE A 183 -3.70 6.95 -8.80
N GLU A 184 -3.48 8.24 -8.69
CA GLU A 184 -3.09 8.91 -7.45
C GLU A 184 -4.37 9.39 -6.74
N ALA A 185 -4.46 9.10 -5.43
CA ALA A 185 -5.54 9.55 -4.55
C ALA A 185 -4.96 10.47 -3.48
N ILE A 186 -5.41 11.72 -3.44
CA ILE A 186 -4.95 12.76 -2.51
C ILE A 186 -6.13 13.20 -1.65
N PRO A 187 -6.04 13.19 -0.31
CA PRO A 187 -7.11 13.65 0.55
C PRO A 187 -7.44 15.12 0.31
N ARG A 188 -8.71 15.45 0.25
CA ARG A 188 -9.17 16.84 0.21
C ARG A 188 -8.92 17.53 1.55
N PRO A 189 -8.70 18.85 1.58
CA PRO A 189 -8.42 19.59 2.82
C PRO A 189 -9.50 19.47 3.90
N HIS A 190 -10.73 19.13 3.53
CA HIS A 190 -11.88 18.96 4.44
C HIS A 190 -12.22 17.49 4.71
N ALA A 191 -11.39 16.55 4.26
CA ALA A 191 -11.57 15.14 4.53
C ALA A 191 -11.55 14.88 6.04
N ARG A 192 -12.47 14.04 6.53
CA ARG A 192 -12.58 13.74 7.95
C ARG A 192 -11.56 12.68 8.37
N GLY A 193 -10.81 12.99 9.42
CA GLY A 193 -9.80 12.09 10.01
C GLY A 193 -8.55 11.96 9.15
N ASP A 194 -7.58 11.20 9.65
CA ASP A 194 -6.35 10.92 8.94
C ASP A 194 -6.64 9.95 7.80
N LYS A 195 -6.50 10.45 6.59
CA LYS A 195 -6.73 9.67 5.37
C LYS A 195 -5.40 9.19 4.81
N MET A 196 -5.25 7.88 4.72
CA MET A 196 -4.14 7.30 3.97
C MET A 196 -4.24 7.69 2.50
N HIS A 197 -3.13 8.04 1.87
CA HIS A 197 -3.09 8.47 0.48
C HIS A 197 -1.88 7.91 -0.26
N GLY A 198 -1.92 7.98 -1.58
CA GLY A 198 -0.88 7.41 -2.41
C GLY A 198 -1.37 7.01 -3.79
N LYS A 199 -0.82 5.92 -4.32
CA LYS A 199 -1.08 5.43 -5.67
C LYS A 199 -1.72 4.06 -5.63
N ALA A 200 -2.61 3.81 -6.60
CA ALA A 200 -3.20 2.51 -6.81
C ALA A 200 -3.10 2.09 -8.28
N TRP A 201 -2.82 0.83 -8.51
CA TRP A 201 -2.82 0.17 -9.81
C TRP A 201 -4.14 -0.57 -9.97
N ILE A 202 -4.81 -0.32 -11.09
CA ILE A 202 -6.14 -0.82 -11.39
C ILE A 202 -6.07 -1.57 -12.71
N SER A 203 -6.47 -2.82 -12.72
CA SER A 203 -6.58 -3.63 -13.94
C SER A 203 -7.58 -3.02 -14.92
N GLU A 204 -7.20 -2.82 -16.18
CA GLU A 204 -8.13 -2.35 -17.22
C GLU A 204 -9.16 -3.43 -17.59
N GLU A 205 -8.90 -4.71 -17.31
CA GLU A 205 -9.79 -5.83 -17.65
C GLU A 205 -11.05 -5.86 -16.76
N ASP A 206 -10.87 -5.73 -15.43
CA ASP A 206 -11.94 -5.99 -14.46
C ASP A 206 -12.08 -4.91 -13.38
N TYR A 207 -11.31 -3.82 -13.49
CA TYR A 207 -11.26 -2.71 -12.54
C TYR A 207 -10.92 -3.12 -11.11
N SER A 208 -10.34 -4.30 -10.93
CA SER A 208 -9.82 -4.73 -9.65
C SER A 208 -8.53 -4.00 -9.29
N ILE A 209 -8.34 -3.72 -8.02
CA ILE A 209 -7.12 -3.11 -7.52
C ILE A 209 -6.06 -4.21 -7.37
N THR A 210 -4.91 -4.02 -8.01
CA THR A 210 -3.80 -4.99 -8.05
C THR A 210 -2.67 -4.64 -7.10
N LYS A 211 -2.50 -3.33 -6.82
CA LYS A 211 -1.49 -2.80 -5.89
C LYS A 211 -1.94 -1.47 -5.31
N ILE A 212 -1.55 -1.21 -4.07
CA ILE A 212 -1.59 0.13 -3.46
C ILE A 212 -0.19 0.43 -2.92
N GLU A 213 0.25 1.68 -3.11
CA GLU A 213 1.48 2.22 -2.57
C GLU A 213 1.15 3.53 -1.85
N TRP A 214 1.42 3.57 -0.54
CA TRP A 214 1.14 4.73 0.29
C TRP A 214 2.30 5.71 0.28
N THR A 215 1.99 6.99 0.46
CA THR A 215 3.01 8.03 0.71
C THR A 215 3.59 7.88 2.11
N SER A 216 4.78 8.45 2.31
CA SER A 216 5.54 8.32 3.57
C SER A 216 4.77 8.84 4.79
N ASP A 217 4.00 9.89 4.63
CA ASP A 217 3.21 10.54 5.67
C ASP A 217 1.90 9.81 6.02
N SER A 218 1.59 8.73 5.28
CA SER A 218 0.44 7.86 5.56
C SER A 218 0.73 6.73 6.54
N VAL A 219 1.94 6.64 7.10
CA VAL A 219 2.31 5.56 8.03
C VAL A 219 2.34 6.03 9.47
N ASP A 220 2.05 5.11 10.40
CA ASP A 220 2.13 5.38 11.83
C ASP A 220 3.57 5.68 12.28
N ASN A 221 3.70 6.36 13.43
CA ASN A 221 5.00 6.68 14.07
C ASN A 221 5.90 7.67 13.30
N MET A 222 5.35 8.54 12.46
CA MET A 222 6.14 9.56 11.74
C MET A 222 6.98 10.43 12.68
N ASP A 223 6.46 10.85 13.84
CA ASP A 223 7.21 11.63 14.82
C ASP A 223 8.52 10.96 15.25
N ALA A 224 8.47 9.65 15.51
CA ALA A 224 9.66 8.89 15.89
C ALA A 224 10.67 8.77 14.73
N ILE A 225 10.17 8.69 13.50
CA ILE A 225 10.99 8.67 12.29
C ILE A 225 11.68 10.02 12.09
N GLU A 226 10.96 11.14 12.28
CA GLU A 226 11.50 12.48 12.14
C GLU A 226 12.54 12.80 13.23
N ILE A 227 12.33 12.38 14.46
CA ILE A 227 13.31 12.51 15.54
C ILE A 227 14.61 11.77 15.17
N GLU A 228 14.52 10.54 14.66
CA GLU A 228 15.69 9.79 14.22
C GLU A 228 16.37 10.43 13.00
N ALA A 229 15.60 10.91 12.05
CA ALA A 229 16.11 11.61 10.87
C ALA A 229 16.89 12.87 11.25
N ASN A 230 16.36 13.67 12.17
CA ASN A 230 17.03 14.87 12.69
C ASN A 230 18.32 14.51 13.44
N PHE A 231 18.32 13.46 14.25
CA PHE A 231 19.51 12.97 14.94
C PHE A 231 20.61 12.56 13.97
N LEU A 232 20.24 11.92 12.85
CA LEU A 232 21.15 11.47 11.81
C LEU A 232 21.56 12.57 10.82
N ASN A 233 20.92 13.74 10.89
CA ASN A 233 20.99 14.78 9.86
C ASN A 233 20.69 14.21 8.48
N ALA A 234 19.61 13.44 8.39
CA ALA A 234 19.21 12.67 7.21
C ALA A 234 17.72 12.89 6.90
N ARG A 235 17.33 12.64 5.65
CA ARG A 235 15.94 12.65 5.22
C ARG A 235 15.39 11.23 5.34
N PRO A 236 14.26 11.02 6.02
CA PRO A 236 13.61 9.72 6.04
C PRO A 236 12.90 9.46 4.71
N GLU A 237 12.81 8.19 4.34
CA GLU A 237 11.99 7.69 3.23
C GLU A 237 11.31 6.41 3.65
N ILE A 238 9.99 6.43 3.64
CA ILE A 238 9.17 5.25 3.89
C ILE A 238 8.60 4.78 2.56
N LYS A 239 8.79 3.49 2.26
CA LYS A 239 8.12 2.82 1.14
C LYS A 239 7.18 1.80 1.70
N CYS A 240 5.89 1.97 1.47
CA CYS A 240 4.85 1.11 1.98
C CYS A 240 3.92 0.69 0.85
N SER A 241 3.73 -0.61 0.67
CA SER A 241 2.89 -1.12 -0.42
C SER A 241 2.23 -2.46 -0.10
N VAL A 242 1.09 -2.71 -0.72
CA VAL A 242 0.41 -4.01 -0.72
C VAL A 242 0.08 -4.43 -2.15
N GLU A 243 0.28 -5.71 -2.45
CA GLU A 243 -0.08 -6.34 -3.73
C GLU A 243 -1.24 -7.30 -3.52
N PHE A 244 -2.17 -7.35 -4.51
CA PHE A 244 -3.38 -8.17 -4.49
C PHE A 244 -3.37 -9.13 -5.68
N LYS A 245 -2.68 -10.29 -5.56
CA LYS A 245 -2.50 -11.27 -6.64
C LYS A 245 -3.34 -12.54 -6.50
N HIS A 246 -3.84 -12.83 -5.30
CA HIS A 246 -4.69 -14.01 -5.10
C HIS A 246 -6.11 -13.72 -5.58
N ARG A 247 -6.47 -14.23 -6.75
CA ARG A 247 -7.83 -14.06 -7.31
C ARG A 247 -8.72 -15.23 -6.92
N ILE A 248 -9.79 -14.94 -6.18
CA ILE A 248 -10.77 -15.92 -5.71
C ILE A 248 -12.15 -15.30 -5.85
N LYS A 249 -13.07 -15.97 -6.58
CA LYS A 249 -14.43 -15.48 -6.84
C LYS A 249 -14.47 -14.03 -7.36
N ASP A 250 -13.61 -13.72 -8.32
CA ASP A 250 -13.47 -12.39 -8.95
C ASP A 250 -13.06 -11.26 -8.00
N ILE A 251 -12.50 -11.61 -6.86
CA ILE A 251 -11.88 -10.66 -5.93
C ILE A 251 -10.41 -10.99 -5.77
N ARG A 252 -9.59 -9.95 -5.69
CA ARG A 252 -8.15 -10.06 -5.43
C ARG A 252 -7.91 -9.88 -3.93
N PHE A 253 -7.18 -10.82 -3.36
CA PHE A 253 -6.76 -10.83 -1.97
C PHE A 253 -5.30 -10.42 -1.85
N PRO A 254 -4.89 -9.80 -0.73
CA PRO A 254 -3.49 -9.51 -0.47
C PRO A 254 -2.63 -10.78 -0.61
N ASN A 255 -1.50 -10.65 -1.26
CA ASN A 255 -0.49 -11.71 -1.28
C ASN A 255 0.82 -11.26 -0.65
N LYS A 256 1.11 -9.95 -0.71
CA LYS A 256 2.33 -9.38 -0.19
C LYS A 256 2.09 -7.97 0.33
N TYR A 257 2.68 -7.68 1.50
CA TYR A 257 2.84 -6.32 2.01
C TYR A 257 4.32 -6.08 2.27
N SER A 258 4.79 -4.86 2.04
CA SER A 258 6.17 -4.47 2.26
C SER A 258 6.22 -3.06 2.83
N LEU A 259 7.01 -2.88 3.87
CA LEU A 259 7.35 -1.57 4.41
C LEU A 259 8.86 -1.48 4.59
N ILE A 260 9.47 -0.41 4.08
CA ILE A 260 10.90 -0.12 4.22
C ILE A 260 11.04 1.27 4.81
N GLU A 261 11.72 1.36 5.94
CA GLU A 261 12.16 2.59 6.58
C GLU A 261 13.63 2.81 6.24
N ALA A 262 13.94 3.87 5.49
CA ALA A 262 15.29 4.19 5.07
C ALA A 262 15.64 5.65 5.34
N TYR A 263 16.94 5.94 5.44
CA TYR A 263 17.46 7.28 5.69
C TYR A 263 18.48 7.67 4.62
N TYR A 264 18.39 8.91 4.16
CA TYR A 264 19.22 9.43 3.07
C TYR A 264 19.94 10.70 3.53
N HIS A 265 21.23 10.81 3.23
CA HIS A 265 22.01 12.01 3.39
C HIS A 265 22.63 12.39 2.04
N ASN A 266 22.47 13.65 1.61
CA ASN A 266 22.97 14.15 0.31
C ASN A 266 22.62 13.21 -0.87
N ASN A 267 21.35 12.76 -0.94
CA ASN A 267 20.83 11.82 -1.94
C ASN A 267 21.51 10.43 -1.96
N ARG A 268 22.35 10.12 -0.97
CA ARG A 268 22.91 8.79 -0.79
C ARG A 268 22.16 8.08 0.34
N ARG A 269 21.77 6.82 0.11
CA ARG A 269 21.16 5.98 1.13
C ARG A 269 22.19 5.73 2.22
N LEU A 270 21.90 6.16 3.44
CA LEU A 270 22.74 5.85 4.60
C LEU A 270 22.53 4.39 5.02
N TYR A 271 21.27 4.03 5.32
CA TYR A 271 20.92 2.67 5.69
C TYR A 271 19.40 2.46 5.67
N ASN A 272 18.99 1.20 5.65
CA ASN A 272 17.65 0.80 6.05
C ASN A 272 17.65 0.68 7.58
N ARG A 273 16.62 1.20 8.23
CA ARG A 273 16.41 1.00 9.67
C ARG A 273 15.63 -0.27 9.92
N THR A 274 14.59 -0.46 9.14
CA THR A 274 13.67 -1.59 9.26
C THR A 274 13.16 -1.97 7.88
N GLU A 275 13.04 -3.27 7.63
CA GLU A 275 12.36 -3.80 6.46
C GLU A 275 11.38 -4.89 6.91
N THR A 276 10.09 -4.63 6.75
CA THR A 276 9.02 -5.57 7.07
C THR A 276 8.42 -6.12 5.79
N ARG A 277 8.42 -7.44 5.65
CA ARG A 277 7.80 -8.18 4.55
C ARG A 277 6.75 -9.12 5.10
N VAL A 278 5.55 -9.01 4.59
CA VAL A 278 4.43 -9.89 4.95
C VAL A 278 3.97 -10.65 3.72
N LYS A 279 3.78 -11.95 3.87
CA LYS A 279 3.18 -12.81 2.87
C LYS A 279 1.87 -13.36 3.41
N TYR A 280 0.81 -13.23 2.62
CA TYR A 280 -0.48 -13.84 2.89
C TYR A 280 -0.66 -15.06 1.98
N ASP A 281 -0.95 -16.22 2.55
CA ASP A 281 -1.22 -17.45 1.81
C ASP A 281 -2.20 -18.37 2.58
N ASP A 282 -2.48 -19.56 2.04
CA ASP A 282 -3.37 -20.56 2.65
C ASP A 282 -4.77 -20.00 2.97
N TYR A 283 -5.37 -19.26 2.04
CA TYR A 283 -6.72 -18.73 2.19
C TYR A 283 -7.76 -19.85 2.24
N GLN A 284 -8.50 -19.91 3.33
CA GLN A 284 -9.62 -20.84 3.55
C GLN A 284 -10.89 -20.02 3.70
N PHE A 285 -11.91 -20.40 2.93
CA PHE A 285 -13.19 -19.69 2.89
C PHE A 285 -14.26 -20.52 3.60
N PHE A 286 -15.08 -19.86 4.40
CA PHE A 286 -16.18 -20.47 5.10
C PHE A 286 -17.50 -20.09 4.43
N THR A 287 -18.38 -21.07 4.27
CA THR A 287 -19.77 -20.82 3.90
C THR A 287 -20.60 -20.88 5.19
N VAL A 288 -21.20 -19.76 5.57
CA VAL A 288 -22.15 -19.74 6.71
C VAL A 288 -23.50 -20.19 6.18
N SER A 289 -23.88 -21.43 6.46
CA SER A 289 -25.27 -21.88 6.30
C SER A 289 -25.99 -21.66 7.62
N THR A 290 -26.95 -20.74 7.66
CA THR A 290 -27.89 -20.63 8.77
C THR A 290 -29.03 -21.62 8.55
N GLU A 291 -29.06 -22.75 9.24
CA GLU A 291 -30.27 -23.52 9.39
C GLU A 291 -31.18 -22.78 10.40
N VAL A 292 -32.25 -22.19 9.91
CA VAL A 292 -33.35 -21.78 10.80
C VAL A 292 -34.03 -23.05 11.26
N LYS A 293 -33.67 -23.54 12.43
CA LYS A 293 -34.51 -24.51 13.12
C LYS A 293 -35.79 -23.79 13.49
N GLY A 294 -36.84 -24.00 12.71
CA GLY A 294 -38.15 -23.62 13.09
C GLY A 294 -38.52 -24.38 14.36
N ASP A 295 -38.63 -23.69 15.48
CA ASP A 295 -39.26 -24.24 16.68
C ASP A 295 -40.71 -24.53 16.29
N GLY A 296 -41.00 -25.79 16.10
CA GLY A 296 -42.37 -26.27 15.95
C GLY A 296 -43.16 -25.85 17.17
N ALA A 297 -44.08 -24.91 16.97
CA ALA A 297 -45.09 -24.61 17.96
C ALA A 297 -45.94 -25.87 18.18
N TYR A 298 -45.99 -26.31 19.41
CA TYR A 298 -47.02 -27.18 19.94
C TYR A 298 -48.06 -26.30 20.64
#